data_cb1c7c10136cee7f35295bac1bdfdb9a
#
_entry.id   cb1c7c10136cee7f35295bac1bdfdb9a
#
_cell.length_a   1.000
_cell.length_b   1.000
_cell.length_c   1.000
_cell.angle_alpha   90.00
_cell.angle_beta   90.00
_cell.angle_gamma   90.00
#
_symmetry.space_group_name_H-M   'P 1'
#
loop_
_entity.id
_entity.type
_entity.pdbx_description
1 polymer ?
#
loop_
_entity_poly.entity_id
_entity_poly.type
_entity_poly.pdbx_seq_one_letter_code
_entity_poly.pdbx_strand_id
1 'polypeptide(L)'
;MLVKPENLRGAANICSDSGKRPLAAMFGADETLQGGGLAIYCLFYNAAKRDIDVLKAPFPADGPLEYQSLTTLLPAAAWYERELHDMFGFEPQGHPDMRPLVLHESFPEGFHPLLKKYPKDYDARGHREYEMLTSQGEGLFEVPVGPIHAGIIEPGHFRFSQAGEAMLQLDAKLFFTHRGIEKAVEGLTPMEALPIVERICGACSVANTLSFCQAVEKCSEAEVPYRAWLIRTLAAEMERLYNHVGDTGNICAGVGFSPVISMGTRLKEYLMQLNEMLAGNRFLRGLIIPGGVQYDVTDAMLEEIEEVLREVEAVYADMVHIMWEQANFVNRIRTTGRVRQETAFDLAMVGVGARASGSTRDSRKDIGYGIYDELDFEVITETAGDVEARIKVRIGEVAQSLKLVRQLISKLRRNAETQLAVELGELQQEEGHFTWGISESARGDNLHCLLLDKEGRIDRLFVRSASYPNWPALTVAVQGDIIPDFPLINKSFELCYACIDR
;
A
#
# COMPACT_ATOMS: atom_id res chain seq x y z
N MET A 1 -19.43 12.46 -5.83
CA MET A 1 -20.81 12.63 -5.32
C MET A 1 -20.76 13.32 -3.97
N LEU A 2 -21.58 14.36 -3.74
CA LEU A 2 -21.67 15.05 -2.45
C LEU A 2 -22.93 14.56 -1.72
N VAL A 3 -22.81 14.20 -0.45
CA VAL A 3 -23.94 13.71 0.37
C VAL A 3 -23.86 14.29 1.79
N LYS A 4 -25.02 14.32 2.46
CA LYS A 4 -25.03 14.68 3.89
C LYS A 4 -24.55 13.52 4.76
N PRO A 5 -23.95 13.78 5.94
CA PRO A 5 -23.44 12.74 6.85
C PRO A 5 -24.44 11.65 7.19
N GLU A 6 -25.71 12.01 7.42
CA GLU A 6 -26.79 11.05 7.73
C GLU A 6 -27.09 10.08 6.58
N ASN A 7 -26.71 10.43 5.35
CA ASN A 7 -26.93 9.60 4.15
C ASN A 7 -25.67 8.86 3.71
N LEU A 8 -24.53 9.05 4.40
CA LEU A 8 -23.23 8.49 3.99
C LEU A 8 -23.31 6.97 3.80
N ARG A 9 -23.89 6.24 4.76
CA ARG A 9 -24.03 4.78 4.70
C ARG A 9 -24.88 4.31 3.50
N GLY A 10 -26.00 4.97 3.24
CA GLY A 10 -26.86 4.66 2.10
C GLY A 10 -26.16 4.93 0.76
N ALA A 11 -25.46 6.06 0.66
CA ALA A 11 -24.69 6.43 -0.52
C ALA A 11 -23.49 5.48 -0.74
N ALA A 12 -22.79 5.09 0.31
CA ALA A 12 -21.71 4.10 0.23
C ALA A 12 -22.20 2.73 -0.26
N ASN A 13 -23.39 2.30 0.17
CA ASN A 13 -24.02 1.07 -0.35
C ASN A 13 -24.31 1.14 -1.86
N ILE A 14 -24.75 2.30 -2.34
CA ILE A 14 -24.97 2.53 -3.79
C ILE A 14 -23.64 2.55 -4.54
N CYS A 15 -22.65 3.29 -4.06
CA CYS A 15 -21.32 3.38 -4.71
C CYS A 15 -20.61 2.03 -4.73
N SER A 16 -20.74 1.23 -3.68
CA SER A 16 -20.22 -0.15 -3.62
C SER A 16 -21.00 -1.14 -4.46
N ASP A 17 -22.08 -0.74 -5.14
CA ASP A 17 -23.01 -1.64 -5.83
C ASP A 17 -23.50 -2.77 -4.91
N SER A 18 -23.98 -2.41 -3.73
CA SER A 18 -24.38 -3.34 -2.67
C SER A 18 -23.26 -4.32 -2.27
N GLY A 19 -22.06 -3.80 -2.15
CA GLY A 19 -20.89 -4.55 -1.72
C GLY A 19 -20.12 -5.26 -2.84
N LYS A 20 -20.48 -5.09 -4.12
CA LYS A 20 -19.77 -5.72 -5.25
C LYS A 20 -18.55 -4.93 -5.75
N ARG A 21 -18.43 -3.66 -5.40
CA ARG A 21 -17.27 -2.82 -5.70
C ARG A 21 -16.48 -2.57 -4.42
N PRO A 22 -15.21 -2.95 -4.35
CA PRO A 22 -14.42 -2.77 -3.14
C PRO A 22 -14.20 -1.29 -2.81
N LEU A 23 -14.13 -1.00 -1.51
CA LEU A 23 -13.67 0.27 -0.99
C LEU A 23 -12.18 0.42 -1.28
N ALA A 24 -11.80 1.44 -2.06
CA ALA A 24 -10.39 1.73 -2.35
C ALA A 24 -9.71 2.45 -1.18
N ALA A 25 -10.42 3.42 -0.57
CA ALA A 25 -9.94 4.18 0.57
C ALA A 25 -11.09 4.91 1.27
N MET A 26 -10.86 5.29 2.54
CA MET A 26 -11.71 6.20 3.29
C MET A 26 -10.83 7.08 4.17
N PHE A 27 -11.04 8.39 4.17
CA PHE A 27 -10.22 9.31 4.94
C PHE A 27 -10.94 10.62 5.28
N GLY A 28 -10.39 11.37 6.23
CA GLY A 28 -10.87 12.68 6.65
C GLY A 28 -10.03 13.83 6.10
N ALA A 29 -10.67 14.97 5.94
CA ALA A 29 -10.02 16.23 5.68
C ALA A 29 -10.60 17.34 6.60
N ASP A 30 -9.73 18.21 7.10
CA ASP A 30 -10.11 19.43 7.78
C ASP A 30 -9.99 20.59 6.76
N GLU A 31 -11.13 21.00 6.22
CA GLU A 31 -11.23 22.04 5.19
C GLU A 31 -11.56 23.43 5.81
N THR A 32 -11.39 23.60 7.12
CA THR A 32 -11.75 24.85 7.84
C THR A 32 -10.96 26.07 7.35
N LEU A 33 -9.70 25.90 6.93
CA LEU A 33 -8.90 26.97 6.37
C LEU A 33 -9.39 27.43 4.98
N GLN A 34 -10.20 26.61 4.32
CA GLN A 34 -10.82 26.92 3.02
C GLN A 34 -12.27 27.37 3.14
N GLY A 35 -12.75 27.67 4.36
CA GLY A 35 -14.13 28.09 4.63
C GLY A 35 -15.14 26.92 4.74
N GLY A 36 -14.67 25.67 4.68
CA GLY A 36 -15.46 24.48 4.90
C GLY A 36 -15.52 24.03 6.36
N GLY A 37 -15.87 22.76 6.57
CA GLY A 37 -15.79 22.05 7.84
C GLY A 37 -14.91 20.83 7.70
N LEU A 38 -15.14 19.84 8.56
CA LEU A 38 -14.55 18.51 8.38
C LEU A 38 -15.31 17.74 7.30
N ALA A 39 -14.61 16.89 6.56
CA ALA A 39 -15.23 16.07 5.53
C ALA A 39 -14.70 14.62 5.57
N ILE A 40 -15.58 13.65 5.26
CA ILE A 40 -15.20 12.26 5.01
C ILE A 40 -15.25 12.02 3.51
N TYR A 41 -14.19 11.41 2.99
CA TYR A 41 -14.09 10.94 1.61
C TYR A 41 -14.09 9.39 1.59
N CYS A 42 -14.93 8.80 0.74
CA CYS A 42 -14.93 7.37 0.45
C CYS A 42 -14.69 7.15 -1.04
N LEU A 43 -13.74 6.31 -1.38
CA LEU A 43 -13.33 6.03 -2.75
C LEU A 43 -13.66 4.58 -3.08
N PHE A 44 -14.29 4.36 -4.24
CA PHE A 44 -14.70 3.02 -4.69
C PHE A 44 -14.12 2.74 -6.07
N TYR A 45 -13.52 1.55 -6.25
CA TYR A 45 -13.03 1.15 -7.55
C TYR A 45 -14.18 0.99 -8.55
N ASN A 46 -14.01 1.53 -9.74
CA ASN A 46 -14.95 1.41 -10.83
C ASN A 46 -14.24 0.89 -12.09
N ALA A 47 -14.03 -0.42 -12.15
CA ALA A 47 -13.37 -1.07 -13.28
C ALA A 47 -14.08 -0.82 -14.62
N ALA A 48 -15.42 -0.68 -14.61
CA ALA A 48 -16.19 -0.40 -15.83
C ALA A 48 -15.87 0.99 -16.42
N LYS A 49 -15.54 1.96 -15.58
CA LYS A 49 -15.11 3.30 -16.00
C LYS A 49 -13.59 3.44 -16.08
N ARG A 50 -12.84 2.45 -15.59
CA ARG A 50 -11.39 2.52 -15.37
C ARG A 50 -11.00 3.73 -14.52
N ASP A 51 -11.75 3.95 -13.43
CA ASP A 51 -11.69 5.14 -12.60
C ASP A 51 -12.05 4.81 -11.15
N ILE A 52 -12.00 5.81 -10.29
CA ILE A 52 -12.42 5.76 -8.89
C ILE A 52 -13.61 6.68 -8.69
N ASP A 53 -14.74 6.11 -8.26
CA ASP A 53 -15.91 6.89 -7.86
C ASP A 53 -15.66 7.49 -6.45
N VAL A 54 -15.79 8.81 -6.33
CA VAL A 54 -15.54 9.56 -5.08
C VAL A 54 -16.86 10.00 -4.46
N LEU A 55 -17.02 9.68 -3.18
CA LEU A 55 -18.13 10.10 -2.32
C LEU A 55 -17.58 11.04 -1.24
N LYS A 56 -18.09 12.27 -1.13
CA LYS A 56 -17.73 13.26 -0.11
C LYS A 56 -18.90 13.55 0.80
N ALA A 57 -18.69 13.46 2.12
CA ALA A 57 -19.66 13.87 3.14
C ALA A 57 -19.07 15.00 3.99
N PRO A 58 -19.45 16.27 3.74
CA PRO A 58 -19.04 17.39 4.56
C PRO A 58 -19.88 17.46 5.84
N PHE A 59 -19.21 17.78 6.96
CA PHE A 59 -19.81 18.00 8.26
C PHE A 59 -19.84 19.50 8.57
N PRO A 60 -20.90 20.00 9.23
CA PRO A 60 -20.93 21.40 9.67
C PRO A 60 -19.78 21.71 10.64
N ALA A 61 -19.19 22.90 10.55
CA ALA A 61 -18.05 23.30 11.37
C ALA A 61 -18.31 23.18 12.88
N ASP A 62 -19.52 23.52 13.33
CA ASP A 62 -19.95 23.46 14.74
C ASP A 62 -20.92 22.30 15.02
N GLY A 63 -21.02 21.32 14.11
CA GLY A 63 -21.94 20.18 14.22
C GLY A 63 -21.31 18.95 14.86
N PRO A 64 -22.15 17.96 15.23
CA PRO A 64 -21.64 16.68 15.70
C PRO A 64 -20.88 15.96 14.57
N LEU A 65 -19.79 15.27 14.92
CA LEU A 65 -18.99 14.48 13.98
C LEU A 65 -19.47 13.02 13.92
N GLU A 66 -20.75 12.78 14.21
CA GLU A 66 -21.35 11.47 14.25
C GLU A 66 -21.89 11.06 12.88
N TYR A 67 -21.72 9.78 12.53
CA TYR A 67 -22.31 9.15 11.35
C TYR A 67 -22.52 7.65 11.57
N GLN A 68 -23.37 7.02 10.78
CA GLN A 68 -23.59 5.57 10.86
C GLN A 68 -22.38 4.83 10.27
N SER A 69 -21.77 3.96 11.08
CA SER A 69 -20.60 3.16 10.67
C SER A 69 -20.83 2.40 9.37
N LEU A 70 -19.84 2.40 8.50
CA LEU A 70 -19.82 1.61 7.27
C LEU A 70 -19.31 0.19 7.50
N THR A 71 -18.59 -0.08 8.60
CA THR A 71 -17.90 -1.36 8.87
C THR A 71 -18.83 -2.58 8.78
N THR A 72 -20.07 -2.49 9.28
CA THR A 72 -21.03 -3.61 9.21
C THR A 72 -21.62 -3.83 7.82
N LEU A 73 -21.42 -2.92 6.89
CA LEU A 73 -21.76 -3.03 5.47
C LEU A 73 -20.54 -3.39 4.62
N LEU A 74 -19.42 -2.76 4.92
CA LEU A 74 -18.14 -2.86 4.23
C LEU A 74 -17.05 -3.14 5.26
N PRO A 75 -16.70 -4.39 5.56
CA PRO A 75 -15.69 -4.73 6.58
C PRO A 75 -14.35 -4.04 6.37
N ALA A 76 -13.98 -3.75 5.12
CA ALA A 76 -12.79 -2.98 4.78
C ALA A 76 -12.75 -1.57 5.40
N ALA A 77 -13.90 -0.99 5.81
CA ALA A 77 -13.94 0.34 6.42
C ALA A 77 -13.42 0.35 7.87
N ALA A 78 -13.31 -0.81 8.52
CA ALA A 78 -13.07 -0.88 9.96
C ALA A 78 -11.82 -0.11 10.45
N TRP A 79 -10.70 -0.27 9.76
CA TRP A 79 -9.49 0.48 10.13
C TRP A 79 -9.57 1.95 9.76
N TYR A 80 -10.18 2.28 8.63
CA TYR A 80 -10.34 3.68 8.21
C TYR A 80 -11.23 4.47 9.18
N GLU A 81 -12.31 3.87 9.70
CA GLU A 81 -13.18 4.52 10.67
C GLU A 81 -12.49 4.75 12.01
N ARG A 82 -11.67 3.81 12.47
CA ARG A 82 -10.82 3.99 13.66
C ARG A 82 -9.76 5.07 13.45
N GLU A 83 -9.14 5.12 12.28
CA GLU A 83 -8.19 6.17 11.91
C GLU A 83 -8.87 7.55 11.84
N LEU A 84 -10.07 7.64 11.27
CA LEU A 84 -10.88 8.85 11.26
C LEU A 84 -11.18 9.36 12.67
N HIS A 85 -11.50 8.44 13.58
CA HIS A 85 -11.70 8.76 14.98
C HIS A 85 -10.41 9.29 15.63
N ASP A 86 -9.31 8.56 15.50
CA ASP A 86 -8.03 8.95 16.08
C ASP A 86 -7.55 10.32 15.54
N MET A 87 -7.58 10.50 14.22
CA MET A 87 -6.94 11.63 13.57
C MET A 87 -7.80 12.90 13.50
N PHE A 88 -9.13 12.78 13.53
CA PHE A 88 -10.07 13.89 13.33
C PHE A 88 -11.17 13.98 14.39
N GLY A 89 -11.41 12.92 15.18
CA GLY A 89 -12.47 12.88 16.18
C GLY A 89 -13.85 12.52 15.62
N PHE A 90 -13.93 11.88 14.44
CA PHE A 90 -15.21 11.37 13.94
C PHE A 90 -15.72 10.20 14.77
N GLU A 91 -17.04 10.10 14.94
CA GLU A 91 -17.68 9.08 15.75
C GLU A 91 -18.58 8.15 14.90
N PRO A 92 -18.05 7.02 14.42
CA PRO A 92 -18.82 6.03 13.66
C PRO A 92 -19.76 5.24 14.57
N GLN A 93 -21.03 5.60 14.57
CA GLN A 93 -22.07 4.98 15.41
C GLN A 93 -22.32 3.53 14.99
N GLY A 94 -22.19 2.59 15.96
CA GLY A 94 -22.36 1.16 15.73
C GLY A 94 -21.14 0.44 15.15
N HIS A 95 -19.96 1.06 15.20
CA HIS A 95 -18.71 0.39 14.87
C HIS A 95 -18.39 -0.71 15.92
N PRO A 96 -18.00 -1.93 15.50
CA PRO A 96 -17.83 -3.06 16.42
C PRO A 96 -16.58 -2.97 17.32
N ASP A 97 -15.54 -2.22 16.91
CA ASP A 97 -14.27 -2.08 17.64
C ASP A 97 -13.73 -0.66 17.51
N MET A 98 -13.88 0.15 18.55
CA MET A 98 -13.41 1.54 18.59
C MET A 98 -12.12 1.74 19.37
N ARG A 99 -11.35 0.67 19.61
CA ARG A 99 -10.01 0.81 20.20
C ARG A 99 -9.12 1.70 19.33
N PRO A 100 -8.25 2.52 19.90
CA PRO A 100 -7.29 3.33 19.14
C PRO A 100 -6.50 2.50 18.12
N LEU A 101 -6.29 3.04 16.94
CA LEU A 101 -5.54 2.37 15.86
C LEU A 101 -4.12 2.94 15.73
N VAL A 102 -4.02 4.25 15.53
CA VAL A 102 -2.77 4.96 15.23
C VAL A 102 -2.19 5.60 16.50
N LEU A 103 -3.05 6.24 17.28
CA LEU A 103 -2.63 6.93 18.50
C LEU A 103 -2.61 5.96 19.69
N HIS A 104 -1.41 5.60 20.12
CA HIS A 104 -1.18 4.68 21.24
C HIS A 104 -1.39 5.33 22.62
N GLU A 105 -1.11 4.57 23.69
CA GLU A 105 -1.33 4.96 25.07
C GLU A 105 -0.60 6.25 25.49
N SER A 106 0.49 6.61 24.81
CA SER A 106 1.27 7.83 25.06
C SER A 106 0.62 9.13 24.61
N PHE A 107 -0.51 9.05 23.91
CA PHE A 107 -1.25 10.22 23.45
C PHE A 107 -2.42 10.56 24.40
N PRO A 108 -2.75 11.85 24.58
CA PRO A 108 -3.89 12.24 25.42
C PRO A 108 -5.22 11.95 24.72
N GLU A 109 -6.27 11.75 25.53
CA GLU A 109 -7.64 11.71 25.02
C GLU A 109 -8.04 13.04 24.38
N GLY A 110 -8.87 12.99 23.32
CA GLY A 110 -9.34 14.16 22.59
C GLY A 110 -8.28 14.88 21.76
N PHE A 111 -7.09 14.29 21.61
CA PHE A 111 -6.07 14.78 20.68
C PHE A 111 -6.28 14.18 19.29
N HIS A 112 -6.47 15.03 18.28
CA HIS A 112 -6.71 14.66 16.91
C HIS A 112 -5.74 15.42 15.98
N PRO A 113 -4.54 14.85 15.70
CA PRO A 113 -3.39 15.56 15.16
C PRO A 113 -3.60 16.15 13.76
N LEU A 114 -4.49 15.60 12.95
CA LEU A 114 -4.73 16.10 11.60
C LEU A 114 -5.71 17.27 11.54
N LEU A 115 -6.29 17.70 12.67
CA LEU A 115 -7.01 18.95 12.74
C LEU A 115 -6.05 20.15 12.56
N LYS A 116 -6.47 21.15 11.79
CA LYS A 116 -5.67 22.34 11.47
C LYS A 116 -5.28 23.17 12.71
N LYS A 117 -6.03 23.05 13.81
CA LYS A 117 -5.72 23.73 15.08
C LYS A 117 -4.44 23.24 15.76
N TYR A 118 -3.92 22.06 15.41
CA TYR A 118 -2.67 21.55 15.96
C TYR A 118 -1.50 21.84 15.02
N PRO A 119 -0.43 22.53 15.48
CA PRO A 119 0.77 22.75 14.70
C PRO A 119 1.58 21.44 14.56
N LYS A 120 2.52 21.40 13.61
CA LYS A 120 3.34 20.21 13.31
C LYS A 120 4.25 19.78 14.47
N ASP A 121 4.66 20.71 15.31
CA ASP A 121 5.56 20.55 16.47
C ASP A 121 4.81 20.44 17.80
N TYR A 122 3.50 20.17 17.76
CA TYR A 122 2.70 20.02 18.98
C TYR A 122 3.17 18.84 19.85
N ASP A 123 3.55 19.12 21.09
CA ASP A 123 3.92 18.07 22.06
C ASP A 123 2.66 17.44 22.67
N ALA A 124 2.26 16.30 22.16
CA ALA A 124 1.03 15.58 22.50
C ALA A 124 1.25 14.50 23.56
N ARG A 125 2.10 14.73 24.54
CA ARG A 125 2.31 13.73 25.62
C ARG A 125 1.09 13.65 26.52
N GLY A 126 0.65 12.42 26.77
CA GLY A 126 -0.50 12.13 27.59
C GLY A 126 -0.60 10.65 27.90
N HIS A 127 -1.78 10.24 28.34
CA HIS A 127 -2.09 8.84 28.54
C HIS A 127 -3.53 8.57 28.14
N ARG A 128 -3.74 7.42 27.47
CA ARG A 128 -5.07 6.83 27.23
C ARG A 128 -5.01 5.34 27.52
N GLU A 129 -6.13 4.75 27.83
CA GLU A 129 -6.21 3.30 28.02
C GLU A 129 -6.18 2.59 26.64
N TYR A 130 -5.52 1.45 26.60
CA TYR A 130 -5.51 0.56 25.45
C TYR A 130 -5.65 -0.88 25.89
N GLU A 131 -6.74 -1.51 25.49
CA GLU A 131 -7.02 -2.89 25.82
C GLU A 131 -6.84 -3.80 24.58
N MET A 132 -6.01 -4.84 24.74
CA MET A 132 -5.84 -5.87 23.70
C MET A 132 -7.04 -6.81 23.70
N LEU A 133 -7.45 -7.26 22.50
CA LEU A 133 -8.43 -8.35 22.41
C LEU A 133 -7.87 -9.64 22.94
N THR A 134 -8.65 -10.31 23.78
CA THR A 134 -8.29 -11.60 24.35
C THR A 134 -9.46 -12.56 24.22
N SER A 135 -9.14 -13.81 23.92
CA SER A 135 -10.14 -14.87 23.94
C SER A 135 -10.32 -15.39 25.35
N GLN A 136 -11.57 -15.57 25.80
CA GLN A 136 -11.87 -16.09 27.12
C GLN A 136 -12.35 -17.55 27.04
N GLY A 137 -11.89 -18.39 27.97
CA GLY A 137 -12.30 -19.80 28.06
C GLY A 137 -11.32 -20.64 28.87
N GLU A 138 -11.77 -21.80 29.36
CA GLU A 138 -10.91 -22.75 30.05
C GLU A 138 -9.92 -23.40 29.07
N GLY A 139 -8.64 -23.48 29.45
CA GLY A 139 -7.58 -24.05 28.62
C GLY A 139 -7.06 -23.11 27.52
N LEU A 140 -7.51 -21.86 27.51
CA LEU A 140 -6.95 -20.82 26.62
C LEU A 140 -5.76 -20.14 27.30
N PHE A 141 -4.77 -19.77 26.49
CA PHE A 141 -3.64 -18.98 26.94
C PHE A 141 -3.20 -17.99 25.87
N GLU A 142 -2.51 -16.96 26.28
CA GLU A 142 -2.05 -15.89 25.42
C GLU A 142 -0.53 -15.92 25.28
N VAL A 143 -0.06 -15.63 24.06
CA VAL A 143 1.35 -15.47 23.77
C VAL A 143 1.59 -14.10 23.17
N PRO A 144 2.20 -13.16 23.92
CA PRO A 144 2.59 -11.87 23.40
C PRO A 144 3.93 -11.97 22.64
N VAL A 145 4.01 -11.33 21.46
CA VAL A 145 5.23 -11.27 20.64
C VAL A 145 5.45 -9.82 20.18
N GLY A 146 6.66 -9.30 20.37
CA GLY A 146 6.97 -7.92 20.07
C GLY A 146 6.58 -6.95 21.22
N PRO A 147 6.60 -5.59 20.98
CA PRO A 147 6.72 -4.94 19.67
C PRO A 147 8.10 -4.98 19.04
N ILE A 148 9.16 -5.27 19.78
CA ILE A 148 10.53 -5.32 19.26
C ILE A 148 10.85 -6.76 18.86
N HIS A 149 11.34 -6.91 17.62
CA HIS A 149 11.72 -8.18 17.03
C HIS A 149 13.22 -8.21 16.71
N ALA A 150 13.75 -9.42 16.46
CA ALA A 150 15.13 -9.59 16.01
C ALA A 150 15.29 -9.15 14.55
N GLY A 151 16.49 -8.70 14.19
CA GLY A 151 16.85 -8.31 12.82
C GLY A 151 16.31 -6.94 12.43
N ILE A 152 15.85 -6.82 11.20
CA ILE A 152 15.42 -5.56 10.56
C ILE A 152 13.89 -5.37 10.58
N ILE A 153 13.16 -6.22 11.30
CA ILE A 153 11.70 -6.13 11.36
C ILE A 153 11.30 -4.92 12.19
N GLU A 154 10.46 -4.06 11.61
CA GLU A 154 9.94 -2.87 12.27
C GLU A 154 8.96 -3.24 13.41
N PRO A 155 8.75 -2.35 14.40
CA PRO A 155 7.95 -2.68 15.58
C PRO A 155 6.49 -2.98 15.26
N GLY A 156 6.00 -4.08 15.83
CA GLY A 156 4.60 -4.48 15.83
C GLY A 156 4.35 -5.47 16.96
N HIS A 157 3.27 -5.31 17.72
CA HIS A 157 2.93 -6.23 18.79
C HIS A 157 1.83 -7.18 18.32
N PHE A 158 2.06 -8.47 18.53
CA PHE A 158 1.14 -9.54 18.19
C PHE A 158 0.75 -10.30 19.45
N ARG A 159 -0.55 -10.38 19.70
CA ARG A 159 -1.07 -11.17 20.81
C ARG A 159 -1.87 -12.33 20.25
N PHE A 160 -1.35 -13.53 20.45
CA PHE A 160 -1.99 -14.77 20.03
C PHE A 160 -2.81 -15.34 21.17
N SER A 161 -4.08 -15.65 20.91
CA SER A 161 -4.91 -16.46 21.78
C SER A 161 -4.95 -17.88 21.21
N GLN A 162 -4.59 -18.87 22.06
CA GLN A 162 -4.44 -20.28 21.67
C GLN A 162 -5.28 -21.24 22.48
N ALA A 163 -5.70 -22.34 21.80
CA ALA A 163 -6.23 -23.54 22.43
C ALA A 163 -5.31 -24.73 22.04
N GLY A 164 -4.53 -25.20 23.00
CA GLY A 164 -3.46 -26.16 22.68
C GLY A 164 -2.42 -25.53 21.75
N GLU A 165 -2.22 -26.11 20.54
CA GLU A 165 -1.27 -25.59 19.54
C GLU A 165 -1.92 -24.62 18.54
N ALA A 166 -3.25 -24.68 18.37
CA ALA A 166 -3.96 -23.90 17.35
C ALA A 166 -4.16 -22.45 17.78
N MET A 167 -3.81 -21.53 16.89
CA MET A 167 -4.13 -20.10 17.02
C MET A 167 -5.61 -19.88 16.74
N LEU A 168 -6.36 -19.37 17.73
CA LEU A 168 -7.77 -18.99 17.58
C LEU A 168 -7.95 -17.57 17.12
N GLN A 169 -7.11 -16.68 17.65
CA GLN A 169 -7.18 -15.23 17.38
C GLN A 169 -5.79 -14.63 17.39
N LEU A 170 -5.60 -13.66 16.52
CA LEU A 170 -4.46 -12.77 16.52
C LEU A 170 -4.98 -11.33 16.65
N ASP A 171 -4.56 -10.64 17.70
CA ASP A 171 -4.70 -9.19 17.82
C ASP A 171 -3.36 -8.53 17.49
N ALA A 172 -3.36 -7.65 16.48
CA ALA A 172 -2.17 -6.99 15.98
C ALA A 172 -2.23 -5.49 16.30
N LYS A 173 -1.30 -5.01 17.11
CA LYS A 173 -1.10 -3.59 17.38
C LYS A 173 0.11 -3.11 16.58
N LEU A 174 -0.12 -2.17 15.69
CA LEU A 174 0.83 -1.62 14.73
C LEU A 174 1.01 -0.12 14.96
N PHE A 175 1.55 0.63 14.01
CA PHE A 175 1.73 2.09 14.07
C PHE A 175 2.70 2.58 15.17
N PHE A 176 3.65 1.74 15.61
CA PHE A 176 4.65 2.12 16.61
C PHE A 176 5.65 3.17 16.12
N THR A 177 5.88 3.23 14.82
CA THR A 177 6.80 4.19 14.19
C THR A 177 6.05 5.21 13.33
N HIS A 178 4.83 5.62 13.76
CA HIS A 178 4.08 6.68 13.11
C HIS A 178 4.88 7.99 13.12
N ARG A 179 5.16 8.52 11.92
CA ARG A 179 6.04 9.68 11.69
C ARG A 179 5.25 10.96 11.38
N GLY A 180 3.93 10.88 11.25
CA GLY A 180 3.07 12.02 10.92
C GLY A 180 3.35 12.61 9.54
N ILE A 181 3.71 11.78 8.55
CA ILE A 181 4.07 12.23 7.20
C ILE A 181 2.97 13.09 6.58
N GLU A 182 1.71 12.71 6.75
CA GLU A 182 0.57 13.45 6.20
C GLU A 182 0.47 14.86 6.81
N LYS A 183 0.76 15.02 8.10
CA LYS A 183 0.83 16.33 8.76
C LYS A 183 2.09 17.09 8.36
N ALA A 184 3.22 16.41 8.21
CA ALA A 184 4.50 17.03 7.89
C ALA A 184 4.50 17.74 6.52
N VAL A 185 3.76 17.23 5.55
CA VAL A 185 3.68 17.81 4.20
C VAL A 185 2.67 18.94 4.07
N GLU A 186 1.77 19.17 5.03
CA GLU A 186 0.84 20.30 4.99
C GLU A 186 1.58 21.64 4.82
N GLY A 187 1.09 22.51 3.96
CA GLY A 187 1.67 23.82 3.66
C GLY A 187 2.98 23.79 2.83
N LEU A 188 3.48 22.60 2.46
CA LEU A 188 4.58 22.46 1.51
C LEU A 188 4.07 22.52 0.07
N THR A 189 4.91 22.95 -0.85
CA THR A 189 4.67 22.73 -2.28
C THR A 189 4.85 21.24 -2.60
N PRO A 190 4.22 20.71 -3.68
CA PRO A 190 4.43 19.32 -4.09
C PRO A 190 5.89 18.92 -4.29
N MET A 191 6.72 19.85 -4.80
CA MET A 191 8.16 19.60 -4.98
C MET A 191 8.91 19.49 -3.64
N GLU A 192 8.56 20.31 -2.65
CA GLU A 192 9.15 20.23 -1.30
C GLU A 192 8.71 18.95 -0.56
N ALA A 193 7.49 18.45 -0.83
CA ALA A 193 6.96 17.24 -0.23
C ALA A 193 7.53 15.95 -0.86
N LEU A 194 7.95 15.99 -2.12
CA LEU A 194 8.42 14.84 -2.88
C LEU A 194 9.48 14.00 -2.15
N PRO A 195 10.56 14.57 -1.57
CA PRO A 195 11.56 13.80 -0.81
C PRO A 195 10.99 13.09 0.42
N ILE A 196 9.91 13.61 1.01
CA ILE A 196 9.23 12.99 2.15
C ILE A 196 8.40 11.79 1.66
N VAL A 197 7.64 11.96 0.57
CA VAL A 197 6.82 10.92 -0.04
C VAL A 197 7.66 9.73 -0.51
N GLU A 198 8.80 9.96 -1.15
CA GLU A 198 9.73 8.91 -1.57
C GLU A 198 10.22 8.04 -0.39
N ARG A 199 10.20 8.59 0.83
CA ARG A 199 10.71 7.94 2.05
C ARG A 199 9.64 7.37 2.95
N ILE A 200 8.40 7.30 2.48
CA ILE A 200 7.34 6.58 3.20
C ILE A 200 7.78 5.12 3.43
N CYS A 201 8.37 4.49 2.40
CA CYS A 201 8.87 3.12 2.49
C CYS A 201 10.00 2.87 1.49
N GLY A 202 11.00 2.06 1.87
CA GLY A 202 12.05 1.63 0.96
C GLY A 202 11.60 0.59 -0.07
N ALA A 203 10.60 -0.22 0.24
CA ALA A 203 10.10 -1.24 -0.66
C ALA A 203 9.11 -0.72 -1.72
N CYS A 204 8.52 0.46 -1.53
CA CYS A 204 7.51 1.06 -2.39
C CYS A 204 7.83 2.53 -2.71
N SER A 205 9.12 2.86 -2.86
CA SER A 205 9.58 4.23 -3.09
C SER A 205 9.04 4.77 -4.42
N VAL A 206 9.20 4.00 -5.51
CA VAL A 206 8.70 4.35 -6.84
C VAL A 206 7.18 4.41 -6.86
N ALA A 207 6.49 3.41 -6.30
CA ALA A 207 5.04 3.39 -6.31
C ALA A 207 4.43 4.57 -5.54
N ASN A 208 4.99 4.95 -4.38
CA ASN A 208 4.54 6.12 -3.64
C ASN A 208 4.78 7.42 -4.42
N THR A 209 5.98 7.57 -4.99
CA THR A 209 6.32 8.74 -5.78
C THR A 209 5.45 8.86 -7.02
N LEU A 210 5.24 7.76 -7.75
CA LEU A 210 4.46 7.74 -8.98
C LEU A 210 2.99 8.09 -8.74
N SER A 211 2.36 7.50 -7.70
CA SER A 211 0.97 7.83 -7.37
C SER A 211 0.81 9.27 -6.86
N PHE A 212 1.77 9.79 -6.11
CA PHE A 212 1.80 11.21 -5.71
C PHE A 212 1.94 12.14 -6.91
N CYS A 213 2.93 11.88 -7.80
CA CYS A 213 3.12 12.69 -9.00
C CYS A 213 1.89 12.72 -9.89
N GLN A 214 1.21 11.58 -10.10
CA GLN A 214 -0.05 11.53 -10.84
C GLN A 214 -1.14 12.40 -10.22
N ALA A 215 -1.26 12.44 -8.88
CA ALA A 215 -2.23 13.32 -8.23
C ALA A 215 -1.89 14.80 -8.45
N VAL A 216 -0.61 15.17 -8.37
CA VAL A 216 -0.14 16.53 -8.65
C VAL A 216 -0.35 16.93 -10.11
N GLU A 217 -0.04 16.05 -11.05
CA GLU A 217 -0.18 16.26 -12.50
C GLU A 217 -1.63 16.45 -12.90
N LYS A 218 -2.55 15.74 -12.27
CA LYS A 218 -4.00 15.97 -12.45
C LYS A 218 -4.44 17.35 -11.96
N CYS A 219 -3.80 17.91 -10.92
CA CYS A 219 -4.07 19.26 -10.46
C CYS A 219 -3.65 20.34 -11.47
N SER A 220 -2.59 20.10 -12.23
CA SER A 220 -2.02 21.06 -13.18
C SER A 220 -2.40 20.77 -14.64
N GLU A 221 -3.18 19.71 -14.88
CA GLU A 221 -3.49 19.18 -16.21
C GLU A 221 -2.21 18.98 -17.07
N ALA A 222 -1.10 18.59 -16.42
CA ALA A 222 0.18 18.43 -17.08
C ALA A 222 0.23 17.14 -17.91
N GLU A 223 0.58 17.28 -19.18
CA GLU A 223 0.80 16.15 -20.09
C GLU A 223 2.25 15.69 -19.99
N VAL A 224 2.49 14.62 -19.25
CA VAL A 224 3.83 14.04 -19.05
C VAL A 224 4.36 13.48 -20.37
N PRO A 225 5.61 13.79 -20.78
CA PRO A 225 6.21 13.30 -22.02
C PRO A 225 6.21 11.77 -22.12
N TYR A 226 6.02 11.23 -23.31
CA TYR A 226 5.95 9.78 -23.53
C TYR A 226 7.24 9.06 -23.09
N ARG A 227 8.43 9.67 -23.38
CA ARG A 227 9.72 9.14 -22.91
C ARG A 227 9.79 9.05 -21.38
N ALA A 228 9.27 10.06 -20.69
CA ALA A 228 9.20 10.05 -19.23
C ALA A 228 8.30 8.92 -18.72
N TRP A 229 7.17 8.66 -19.36
CA TRP A 229 6.30 7.53 -19.04
C TRP A 229 6.98 6.17 -19.25
N LEU A 230 7.78 6.02 -20.33
CA LEU A 230 8.57 4.81 -20.55
C LEU A 230 9.55 4.56 -19.37
N ILE A 231 10.27 5.61 -18.94
CA ILE A 231 11.23 5.54 -17.83
C ILE A 231 10.53 5.28 -16.49
N ARG A 232 9.43 5.96 -16.22
CA ARG A 232 8.62 5.74 -15.01
C ARG A 232 8.11 4.30 -14.91
N THR A 233 7.65 3.74 -16.03
CA THR A 233 7.14 2.37 -16.09
C THR A 233 8.29 1.37 -15.91
N LEU A 234 9.46 1.65 -16.50
CA LEU A 234 10.68 0.86 -16.27
C LEU A 234 11.05 0.86 -14.78
N ALA A 235 11.08 2.02 -14.13
CA ALA A 235 11.35 2.14 -12.70
C ALA A 235 10.35 1.35 -11.85
N ALA A 236 9.07 1.40 -12.17
CA ALA A 236 8.02 0.66 -11.46
C ALA A 236 8.20 -0.86 -11.58
N GLU A 237 8.56 -1.37 -12.76
CA GLU A 237 8.80 -2.80 -12.95
C GLU A 237 10.15 -3.24 -12.36
N MET A 238 11.19 -2.38 -12.33
CA MET A 238 12.43 -2.65 -11.61
C MET A 238 12.20 -2.72 -10.10
N GLU A 239 11.35 -1.83 -9.54
CA GLU A 239 10.93 -1.91 -8.13
C GLU A 239 10.19 -3.22 -7.84
N ARG A 240 9.29 -3.65 -8.72
CA ARG A 240 8.57 -4.92 -8.60
C ARG A 240 9.53 -6.11 -8.61
N LEU A 241 10.49 -6.13 -9.53
CA LEU A 241 11.46 -7.21 -9.68
C LEU A 241 12.31 -7.39 -8.42
N TYR A 242 12.96 -6.33 -7.91
CA TYR A 242 13.83 -6.52 -6.75
C TYR A 242 13.03 -6.91 -5.49
N ASN A 243 11.78 -6.46 -5.38
CA ASN A 243 10.91 -6.90 -4.30
C ASN A 243 10.54 -8.38 -4.45
N HIS A 244 9.93 -8.79 -5.56
CA HIS A 244 9.45 -10.16 -5.72
C HIS A 244 10.56 -11.21 -5.67
N VAL A 245 11.70 -10.93 -6.28
CA VAL A 245 12.88 -11.79 -6.23
C VAL A 245 13.39 -11.92 -4.78
N GLY A 246 13.53 -10.80 -4.09
CA GLY A 246 13.96 -10.79 -2.69
C GLY A 246 12.93 -11.43 -1.75
N ASP A 247 11.64 -11.15 -1.96
CA ASP A 247 10.53 -11.67 -1.16
C ASP A 247 10.41 -13.20 -1.30
N THR A 248 10.57 -13.74 -2.52
CA THR A 248 10.57 -15.19 -2.76
C THR A 248 11.66 -15.88 -1.94
N GLY A 249 12.86 -15.31 -1.88
CA GLY A 249 13.92 -15.81 -1.01
C GLY A 249 13.60 -15.63 0.48
N ASN A 250 13.07 -14.46 0.88
CA ASN A 250 12.79 -14.12 2.28
C ASN A 250 11.67 -14.97 2.91
N ILE A 251 10.66 -15.36 2.14
CA ILE A 251 9.60 -16.29 2.62
C ILE A 251 10.21 -17.60 3.11
N CYS A 252 11.27 -18.08 2.46
CA CYS A 252 11.99 -19.30 2.86
C CYS A 252 12.65 -19.20 4.24
N ALA A 253 12.87 -17.99 4.76
CA ALA A 253 13.37 -17.78 6.12
C ALA A 253 12.35 -18.24 7.18
N GLY A 254 11.05 -18.20 6.87
CA GLY A 254 9.99 -18.72 7.75
C GLY A 254 10.10 -20.24 8.03
N VAL A 255 10.86 -20.95 7.22
CA VAL A 255 11.12 -22.41 7.38
C VAL A 255 12.63 -22.73 7.50
N GLY A 256 13.49 -21.71 7.61
CA GLY A 256 14.94 -21.87 7.78
C GLY A 256 15.68 -22.39 6.54
N PHE A 257 15.16 -22.15 5.33
CA PHE A 257 15.75 -22.66 4.09
C PHE A 257 16.84 -21.70 3.55
N SER A 258 18.00 -21.71 4.20
CA SER A 258 19.12 -20.79 4.02
C SER A 258 19.68 -20.67 2.57
N PRO A 259 19.86 -21.75 1.77
CA PRO A 259 20.38 -21.62 0.41
C PRO A 259 19.53 -20.66 -0.45
N VAL A 260 18.21 -20.81 -0.41
CA VAL A 260 17.28 -19.98 -1.19
C VAL A 260 17.26 -18.53 -0.70
N ILE A 261 17.35 -18.30 0.62
CA ILE A 261 17.48 -16.96 1.20
C ILE A 261 18.72 -16.26 0.64
N SER A 262 19.87 -16.95 0.62
CA SER A 262 21.12 -16.37 0.10
C SER A 262 21.05 -16.07 -1.40
N MET A 263 20.44 -16.95 -2.18
CA MET A 263 20.23 -16.72 -3.62
C MET A 263 19.34 -15.50 -3.87
N GLY A 264 18.17 -15.44 -3.22
CA GLY A 264 17.23 -14.32 -3.37
C GLY A 264 17.83 -12.99 -2.94
N THR A 265 18.60 -12.96 -1.84
CA THR A 265 19.28 -11.75 -1.36
C THR A 265 20.35 -11.27 -2.36
N ARG A 266 21.13 -12.18 -2.95
CA ARG A 266 22.13 -11.85 -3.97
C ARG A 266 21.49 -11.29 -5.22
N LEU A 267 20.43 -11.92 -5.73
CA LEU A 267 19.72 -11.45 -6.92
C LEU A 267 19.06 -10.09 -6.69
N LYS A 268 18.47 -9.89 -5.50
CA LYS A 268 17.94 -8.58 -5.11
C LYS A 268 19.01 -7.50 -5.16
N GLU A 269 20.23 -7.81 -4.67
CA GLU A 269 21.35 -6.84 -4.68
C GLU A 269 21.76 -6.46 -6.11
N TYR A 270 21.83 -7.41 -7.05
CA TYR A 270 22.11 -7.10 -8.46
C TYR A 270 21.08 -6.13 -9.04
N LEU A 271 19.80 -6.36 -8.79
CA LEU A 271 18.73 -5.46 -9.22
C LEU A 271 18.82 -4.07 -8.57
N MET A 272 19.24 -4.00 -7.30
CA MET A 272 19.42 -2.72 -6.61
C MET A 272 20.66 -1.94 -7.10
N GLN A 273 21.68 -2.61 -7.59
CA GLN A 273 22.83 -1.97 -8.26
C GLN A 273 22.41 -1.37 -9.62
N LEU A 274 21.55 -2.05 -10.37
CA LEU A 274 20.95 -1.46 -11.58
C LEU A 274 20.13 -0.21 -11.25
N ASN A 275 19.37 -0.23 -10.18
CA ASN A 275 18.63 0.95 -9.75
C ASN A 275 19.53 2.14 -9.39
N GLU A 276 20.68 1.87 -8.73
CA GLU A 276 21.68 2.89 -8.44
C GLU A 276 22.29 3.47 -9.71
N MET A 277 22.55 2.64 -10.71
CA MET A 277 23.02 3.09 -12.02
C MET A 277 21.99 4.02 -12.69
N LEU A 278 20.68 3.69 -12.60
CA LEU A 278 19.61 4.48 -13.23
C LEU A 278 19.34 5.81 -12.54
N ALA A 279 19.44 5.89 -11.21
CA ALA A 279 18.93 7.02 -10.42
C ALA A 279 19.96 7.58 -9.40
N GLY A 280 21.18 7.03 -9.35
CA GLY A 280 22.12 7.35 -8.28
C GLY A 280 21.67 6.90 -6.89
N ASN A 281 20.63 6.08 -6.81
CA ASN A 281 20.06 5.58 -5.57
C ASN A 281 19.43 4.19 -5.75
N ARG A 282 19.77 3.24 -4.89
CA ARG A 282 19.31 1.84 -4.97
C ARG A 282 17.80 1.64 -4.86
N PHE A 283 17.04 2.64 -4.40
CA PHE A 283 15.57 2.65 -4.33
C PHE A 283 14.93 3.55 -5.40
N LEU A 284 15.67 3.96 -6.44
CA LEU A 284 15.21 4.83 -7.54
C LEU A 284 14.69 6.21 -7.07
N ARG A 285 15.09 6.67 -5.89
CA ARG A 285 14.73 7.98 -5.36
C ARG A 285 15.36 9.09 -6.19
N GLY A 286 14.60 10.18 -6.38
CA GLY A 286 15.03 11.31 -7.18
C GLY A 286 14.91 11.11 -8.70
N LEU A 287 14.43 9.95 -9.17
CA LEU A 287 14.20 9.69 -10.60
C LEU A 287 12.89 10.29 -11.08
N ILE A 288 11.79 10.05 -10.38
CA ILE A 288 10.44 10.50 -10.75
C ILE A 288 10.16 11.84 -10.08
N ILE A 289 9.73 12.81 -10.86
CA ILE A 289 9.33 14.14 -10.41
C ILE A 289 7.95 14.48 -10.99
N PRO A 290 7.18 15.37 -10.37
CA PRO A 290 5.97 15.88 -10.99
C PRO A 290 6.26 16.49 -12.36
N GLY A 291 5.49 16.13 -13.37
CA GLY A 291 5.68 16.51 -14.76
C GLY A 291 6.63 15.62 -15.57
N GLY A 292 7.34 14.64 -14.96
CA GLY A 292 8.24 13.77 -15.71
C GLY A 292 9.25 12.97 -14.89
N VAL A 293 10.49 12.93 -15.40
CA VAL A 293 11.64 12.29 -14.75
C VAL A 293 12.86 13.21 -14.75
N GLN A 294 13.72 13.04 -13.75
CA GLN A 294 14.91 13.87 -13.56
C GLN A 294 16.08 13.48 -14.50
N TYR A 295 16.18 12.19 -14.83
CA TYR A 295 17.31 11.63 -15.59
C TYR A 295 16.79 10.79 -16.76
N ASP A 296 17.57 10.80 -17.86
CA ASP A 296 17.33 9.93 -19.00
C ASP A 296 18.04 8.58 -18.86
N VAL A 297 17.61 7.62 -19.62
CA VAL A 297 18.22 6.28 -19.71
C VAL A 297 18.94 6.14 -21.05
N THR A 298 20.26 5.86 -20.98
CA THR A 298 21.09 5.70 -22.16
C THR A 298 21.06 4.28 -22.71
N ASP A 299 21.44 4.08 -23.99
CA ASP A 299 21.55 2.74 -24.57
C ASP A 299 22.52 1.83 -23.80
N ALA A 300 23.62 2.36 -23.29
CA ALA A 300 24.56 1.60 -22.47
C ALA A 300 23.93 1.09 -21.17
N MET A 301 23.09 1.92 -20.50
CA MET A 301 22.32 1.48 -19.33
C MET A 301 21.32 0.38 -19.70
N LEU A 302 20.67 0.50 -20.84
CA LEU A 302 19.70 -0.50 -21.31
C LEU A 302 20.40 -1.84 -21.64
N GLU A 303 21.60 -1.83 -22.19
CA GLU A 303 22.43 -3.02 -22.42
C GLU A 303 22.83 -3.70 -21.12
N GLU A 304 23.28 -2.94 -20.12
CA GLU A 304 23.61 -3.46 -18.79
C GLU A 304 22.38 -4.10 -18.11
N ILE A 305 21.22 -3.45 -18.18
CA ILE A 305 19.97 -4.01 -17.65
C ILE A 305 19.68 -5.35 -18.33
N GLU A 306 19.76 -5.46 -19.65
CA GLU A 306 19.50 -6.72 -20.37
C GLU A 306 20.48 -7.82 -19.98
N GLU A 307 21.75 -7.49 -19.76
CA GLU A 307 22.77 -8.46 -19.36
C GLU A 307 22.51 -9.02 -17.95
N VAL A 308 22.33 -8.13 -16.97
CA VAL A 308 22.07 -8.53 -15.59
C VAL A 308 20.75 -9.27 -15.48
N LEU A 309 19.69 -8.86 -16.19
CA LEU A 309 18.40 -9.54 -16.15
C LEU A 309 18.45 -10.95 -16.72
N ARG A 310 19.32 -11.25 -17.70
CA ARG A 310 19.53 -12.62 -18.18
C ARG A 310 20.13 -13.52 -17.09
N GLU A 311 21.09 -13.02 -16.31
CA GLU A 311 21.66 -13.74 -15.17
C GLU A 311 20.61 -13.92 -14.06
N VAL A 312 19.88 -12.84 -13.70
CA VAL A 312 18.82 -12.88 -12.69
C VAL A 312 17.77 -13.91 -13.05
N GLU A 313 17.29 -13.93 -14.30
CA GLU A 313 16.28 -14.88 -14.76
C GLU A 313 16.73 -16.34 -14.63
N ALA A 314 17.98 -16.63 -15.09
CA ALA A 314 18.53 -17.99 -15.02
C ALA A 314 18.70 -18.47 -13.57
N VAL A 315 19.33 -17.65 -12.72
CA VAL A 315 19.56 -18.02 -11.32
C VAL A 315 18.27 -18.06 -10.50
N TYR A 316 17.28 -17.18 -10.84
CA TYR A 316 15.96 -17.20 -10.21
C TYR A 316 15.19 -18.48 -10.57
N ALA A 317 15.27 -18.94 -11.81
CA ALA A 317 14.67 -20.20 -12.22
C ALA A 317 15.27 -21.42 -11.45
N ASP A 318 16.60 -21.45 -11.29
CA ASP A 318 17.28 -22.46 -10.46
C ASP A 318 16.84 -22.37 -9.00
N MET A 319 16.71 -21.18 -8.44
CA MET A 319 16.24 -20.96 -7.08
C MET A 319 14.83 -21.51 -6.88
N VAL A 320 13.92 -21.22 -7.81
CA VAL A 320 12.54 -21.71 -7.81
C VAL A 320 12.50 -23.24 -7.94
N HIS A 321 13.33 -23.81 -8.81
CA HIS A 321 13.44 -25.26 -8.96
C HIS A 321 13.87 -25.93 -7.64
N ILE A 322 14.94 -25.43 -7.00
CA ILE A 322 15.42 -25.92 -5.70
C ILE A 322 14.33 -25.85 -4.62
N MET A 323 13.53 -24.77 -4.61
CA MET A 323 12.41 -24.63 -3.67
C MET A 323 11.38 -25.74 -3.83
N TRP A 324 10.96 -26.05 -5.05
CA TRP A 324 9.93 -27.05 -5.31
C TRP A 324 10.40 -28.49 -5.13
N GLU A 325 11.71 -28.78 -5.25
CA GLU A 325 12.30 -30.08 -4.97
C GLU A 325 12.35 -30.42 -3.46
N GLN A 326 12.21 -29.42 -2.58
CA GLN A 326 12.26 -29.63 -1.14
C GLN A 326 10.90 -30.02 -0.57
N ALA A 327 10.66 -31.32 -0.40
CA ALA A 327 9.38 -31.83 0.09
C ALA A 327 8.95 -31.24 1.43
N ASN A 328 9.90 -30.99 2.35
CA ASN A 328 9.60 -30.36 3.64
C ASN A 328 9.11 -28.90 3.48
N PHE A 329 9.73 -28.15 2.57
CA PHE A 329 9.29 -26.80 2.25
C PHE A 329 7.88 -26.81 1.67
N VAL A 330 7.66 -27.60 0.62
CA VAL A 330 6.36 -27.71 -0.05
C VAL A 330 5.26 -28.14 0.92
N ASN A 331 5.54 -29.08 1.83
CA ASN A 331 4.57 -29.51 2.83
C ASN A 331 4.20 -28.40 3.82
N ARG A 332 5.16 -27.51 4.17
CA ARG A 332 4.94 -26.41 5.12
C ARG A 332 4.15 -25.24 4.54
N ILE A 333 4.21 -25.01 3.21
CA ILE A 333 3.56 -23.87 2.56
C ILE A 333 2.13 -24.17 2.09
N ARG A 334 1.79 -25.45 1.91
CA ARG A 334 0.45 -25.88 1.47
C ARG A 334 -0.56 -25.77 2.58
N THR A 335 -1.73 -25.19 2.26
CA THR A 335 -2.86 -24.97 3.17
C THR A 335 -2.57 -24.06 4.37
N THR A 336 -1.32 -23.60 4.56
CA THR A 336 -0.89 -22.74 5.65
C THR A 336 -1.24 -21.29 5.35
N GLY A 337 -1.80 -20.57 6.32
CA GLY A 337 -2.11 -19.15 6.21
C GLY A 337 -3.16 -18.83 5.15
N ARG A 338 -4.25 -19.58 5.11
CA ARG A 338 -5.26 -19.48 4.06
C ARG A 338 -6.21 -18.30 4.26
N VAL A 339 -6.39 -17.48 3.21
CA VAL A 339 -7.44 -16.47 3.11
C VAL A 339 -8.40 -16.87 2.00
N ARG A 340 -9.69 -16.99 2.33
CA ARG A 340 -10.75 -17.31 1.35
C ARG A 340 -11.02 -16.11 0.44
N GLN A 341 -11.48 -16.36 -0.77
CA GLN A 341 -11.80 -15.33 -1.76
C GLN A 341 -12.81 -14.30 -1.22
N GLU A 342 -13.86 -14.75 -0.53
CA GLU A 342 -14.87 -13.90 0.08
C GLU A 342 -14.25 -12.95 1.11
N THR A 343 -13.41 -13.48 2.01
CA THR A 343 -12.69 -12.68 3.01
C THR A 343 -11.75 -11.66 2.37
N ALA A 344 -11.02 -12.07 1.31
CA ALA A 344 -10.14 -11.17 0.58
C ALA A 344 -10.90 -10.02 -0.07
N PHE A 345 -12.10 -10.30 -0.58
CA PHE A 345 -13.00 -9.32 -1.15
C PHE A 345 -13.58 -8.37 -0.09
N ASP A 346 -14.12 -8.92 1.02
CA ASP A 346 -14.73 -8.16 2.11
C ASP A 346 -13.75 -7.18 2.77
N LEU A 347 -12.47 -7.58 2.88
CA LEU A 347 -11.40 -6.75 3.40
C LEU A 347 -10.78 -5.82 2.33
N ALA A 348 -11.28 -5.84 1.11
CA ALA A 348 -10.75 -5.10 -0.03
C ALA A 348 -9.23 -5.29 -0.22
N MET A 349 -8.75 -6.52 -0.03
CA MET A 349 -7.33 -6.86 -0.22
C MET A 349 -6.85 -6.50 -1.62
N VAL A 350 -5.57 -6.20 -1.73
CA VAL A 350 -4.93 -5.81 -2.99
C VAL A 350 -3.67 -6.64 -3.24
N GLY A 351 -3.17 -6.60 -4.48
CA GLY A 351 -1.89 -7.19 -4.87
C GLY A 351 -1.81 -8.70 -4.72
N VAL A 352 -0.63 -9.19 -4.41
CA VAL A 352 -0.32 -10.63 -4.30
C VAL A 352 -1.27 -11.36 -3.35
N GLY A 353 -1.59 -10.76 -2.18
CA GLY A 353 -2.51 -11.37 -1.21
C GLY A 353 -3.90 -11.61 -1.79
N ALA A 354 -4.45 -10.64 -2.49
CA ALA A 354 -5.74 -10.74 -3.14
C ALA A 354 -5.70 -11.69 -4.35
N ARG A 355 -4.67 -11.58 -5.21
CA ARG A 355 -4.52 -12.42 -6.41
C ARG A 355 -4.29 -13.88 -6.08
N ALA A 356 -3.62 -14.19 -4.97
CA ALA A 356 -3.49 -15.55 -4.45
C ALA A 356 -4.82 -16.15 -3.96
N SER A 357 -5.80 -15.32 -3.66
CA SER A 357 -7.15 -15.67 -3.18
C SER A 357 -8.23 -15.54 -4.26
N GLY A 358 -7.86 -15.51 -5.54
CA GLY A 358 -8.80 -15.52 -6.67
C GLY A 358 -9.20 -14.15 -7.22
N SER A 359 -8.63 -13.04 -6.72
CA SER A 359 -8.87 -11.73 -7.30
C SER A 359 -8.13 -11.58 -8.62
N THR A 360 -8.77 -10.97 -9.61
CA THR A 360 -8.15 -10.59 -10.89
C THR A 360 -7.74 -9.13 -10.94
N ARG A 361 -7.84 -8.41 -9.81
CA ARG A 361 -7.57 -6.97 -9.76
C ARG A 361 -6.09 -6.66 -9.86
N ASP A 362 -5.79 -5.72 -10.76
CA ASP A 362 -4.48 -5.12 -10.95
C ASP A 362 -4.68 -3.70 -11.51
N SER A 363 -4.25 -2.69 -10.79
CA SER A 363 -4.49 -1.30 -11.18
C SER A 363 -3.80 -0.90 -12.49
N ARG A 364 -2.76 -1.64 -12.92
CA ARG A 364 -2.15 -1.47 -14.24
C ARG A 364 -3.10 -1.79 -15.39
N LYS A 365 -4.08 -2.71 -15.17
CA LYS A 365 -5.12 -3.10 -16.13
C LYS A 365 -6.45 -2.40 -15.85
N ASP A 366 -6.88 -2.37 -14.58
CA ASP A 366 -8.23 -1.92 -14.21
C ASP A 366 -8.40 -0.41 -14.29
N ILE A 367 -7.35 0.34 -13.99
CA ILE A 367 -7.29 1.81 -14.12
C ILE A 367 -6.53 2.19 -15.39
N GLY A 368 -5.39 1.53 -15.65
CA GLY A 368 -4.58 1.77 -16.85
C GLY A 368 -3.92 3.14 -16.82
N TYR A 369 -2.89 3.27 -16.02
CA TYR A 369 -2.10 4.50 -15.96
C TYR A 369 -0.80 4.38 -16.77
N GLY A 370 -0.25 5.53 -17.15
CA GLY A 370 1.00 5.58 -17.92
C GLY A 370 0.83 4.91 -19.28
N ILE A 371 1.73 3.97 -19.58
CA ILE A 371 1.76 3.25 -20.85
C ILE A 371 1.41 1.76 -20.72
N TYR A 372 0.85 1.31 -19.57
CA TYR A 372 0.55 -0.11 -19.38
C TYR A 372 -0.44 -0.68 -20.40
N ASP A 373 -1.32 0.15 -20.97
CA ASP A 373 -2.25 -0.27 -22.02
C ASP A 373 -1.55 -0.63 -23.34
N GLU A 374 -0.33 -0.14 -23.55
CA GLU A 374 0.49 -0.45 -24.73
C GLU A 374 1.39 -1.68 -24.54
N LEU A 375 1.37 -2.27 -23.35
CA LEU A 375 2.25 -3.37 -22.95
C LEU A 375 1.46 -4.68 -22.86
N ASP A 376 2.10 -5.75 -23.31
CA ASP A 376 1.53 -7.09 -23.26
C ASP A 376 1.99 -7.81 -21.99
N PHE A 377 1.07 -8.04 -21.06
CA PHE A 377 1.26 -8.84 -19.85
C PHE A 377 -0.05 -9.42 -19.35
N GLU A 378 0.04 -10.43 -18.49
CA GLU A 378 -1.08 -11.10 -17.88
C GLU A 378 -1.10 -10.83 -16.37
N VAL A 379 -2.30 -10.73 -15.79
CA VAL A 379 -2.48 -10.71 -14.34
C VAL A 379 -2.42 -12.12 -13.81
N ILE A 380 -1.43 -12.40 -12.98
CA ILE A 380 -1.21 -13.72 -12.40
C ILE A 380 -2.13 -13.93 -11.20
N THR A 381 -2.89 -15.01 -11.20
CA THR A 381 -3.87 -15.33 -10.16
C THR A 381 -3.77 -16.78 -9.73
N GLU A 382 -4.07 -17.01 -8.45
CA GLU A 382 -4.24 -18.34 -7.81
C GLU A 382 -5.51 -18.32 -6.97
N THR A 383 -6.01 -19.46 -6.56
CA THR A 383 -7.28 -19.56 -5.84
C THR A 383 -7.18 -20.20 -4.45
N ALA A 384 -6.05 -20.82 -4.12
CA ALA A 384 -5.89 -21.53 -2.85
C ALA A 384 -5.83 -20.57 -1.64
N GLY A 385 -5.34 -19.34 -1.83
CA GLY A 385 -5.26 -18.32 -0.81
C GLY A 385 -4.24 -18.56 0.30
N ASP A 386 -3.38 -19.58 0.16
CA ASP A 386 -2.37 -19.99 1.12
C ASP A 386 -0.97 -19.43 0.79
N VAL A 387 0.04 -19.82 1.56
CA VAL A 387 1.43 -19.41 1.33
C VAL A 387 1.92 -19.88 -0.04
N GLU A 388 1.59 -21.12 -0.47
CA GLU A 388 1.98 -21.65 -1.79
C GLU A 388 1.42 -20.77 -2.91
N ALA A 389 0.15 -20.39 -2.83
CA ALA A 389 -0.50 -19.53 -3.82
C ALA A 389 0.16 -18.15 -3.89
N ARG A 390 0.50 -17.54 -2.74
CA ARG A 390 1.20 -16.24 -2.71
C ARG A 390 2.61 -16.31 -3.31
N ILE A 391 3.32 -17.42 -3.14
CA ILE A 391 4.62 -17.66 -3.79
C ILE A 391 4.45 -17.81 -5.30
N LYS A 392 3.48 -18.60 -5.77
CA LYS A 392 3.21 -18.82 -7.20
C LYS A 392 2.86 -17.52 -7.91
N VAL A 393 2.03 -16.68 -7.29
CA VAL A 393 1.72 -15.35 -7.85
C VAL A 393 2.99 -14.52 -8.03
N ARG A 394 3.88 -14.46 -7.01
CA ARG A 394 5.15 -13.73 -7.13
C ARG A 394 6.05 -14.26 -8.24
N ILE A 395 6.19 -15.57 -8.33
CA ILE A 395 6.99 -16.20 -9.39
C ILE A 395 6.45 -15.83 -10.77
N GLY A 396 5.14 -15.90 -10.96
CA GLY A 396 4.51 -15.48 -12.21
C GLY A 396 4.67 -13.99 -12.49
N GLU A 397 4.56 -13.13 -11.46
CA GLU A 397 4.77 -11.68 -11.62
C GLU A 397 6.22 -11.33 -11.95
N VAL A 398 7.22 -12.07 -11.44
CA VAL A 398 8.62 -11.90 -11.87
C VAL A 398 8.74 -12.14 -13.39
N ALA A 399 8.15 -13.23 -13.90
CA ALA A 399 8.18 -13.52 -15.34
C ALA A 399 7.48 -12.42 -16.15
N GLN A 400 6.34 -11.89 -15.67
CA GLN A 400 5.65 -10.80 -16.35
C GLN A 400 6.47 -9.50 -16.33
N SER A 401 7.09 -9.15 -15.20
CA SER A 401 7.94 -7.96 -15.10
C SER A 401 9.17 -8.03 -15.99
N LEU A 402 9.82 -9.20 -16.09
CA LEU A 402 10.92 -9.41 -17.04
C LEU A 402 10.46 -9.19 -18.50
N LYS A 403 9.26 -9.72 -18.85
CA LYS A 403 8.64 -9.50 -20.16
C LYS A 403 8.36 -8.01 -20.41
N LEU A 404 7.83 -7.30 -19.42
CA LEU A 404 7.53 -5.88 -19.48
C LEU A 404 8.81 -5.04 -19.65
N VAL A 405 9.85 -5.30 -18.88
CA VAL A 405 11.14 -4.57 -18.98
C VAL A 405 11.73 -4.72 -20.39
N ARG A 406 11.71 -5.92 -21.00
CA ARG A 406 12.16 -6.12 -22.37
C ARG A 406 11.38 -5.31 -23.41
N GLN A 407 10.05 -5.23 -23.24
CA GLN A 407 9.21 -4.38 -24.10
C GLN A 407 9.56 -2.90 -23.94
N LEU A 408 9.77 -2.44 -22.69
CA LEU A 408 10.14 -1.07 -22.37
C LEU A 408 11.50 -0.69 -22.95
N ILE A 409 12.51 -1.55 -22.84
CA ILE A 409 13.83 -1.36 -23.48
C ILE A 409 13.68 -1.19 -24.97
N SER A 410 12.90 -2.07 -25.63
CA SER A 410 12.66 -1.96 -27.07
C SER A 410 11.96 -0.66 -27.47
N LYS A 411 10.99 -0.18 -26.65
CA LYS A 411 10.30 1.10 -26.88
C LYS A 411 11.23 2.30 -26.64
N LEU A 412 12.05 2.29 -25.58
CA LEU A 412 13.02 3.34 -25.26
C LEU A 412 14.04 3.54 -26.38
N ARG A 413 14.59 2.45 -26.94
CA ARG A 413 15.53 2.49 -28.08
C ARG A 413 14.92 3.06 -29.36
N ARG A 414 13.61 2.91 -29.56
CA ARG A 414 12.90 3.42 -30.73
C ARG A 414 12.35 4.84 -30.53
N ASN A 415 12.28 5.30 -29.32
CA ASN A 415 11.73 6.60 -29.01
C ASN A 415 12.77 7.69 -29.22
N ALA A 416 12.49 8.62 -30.13
CA ALA A 416 13.37 9.74 -30.47
C ALA A 416 13.08 11.00 -29.64
N GLU A 417 12.08 10.97 -28.76
CA GLU A 417 11.76 12.09 -27.89
C GLU A 417 12.87 12.29 -26.85
N THR A 418 13.25 13.52 -26.63
CA THR A 418 14.29 13.90 -25.65
C THR A 418 13.74 14.67 -24.47
N GLN A 419 12.47 15.05 -24.51
CA GLN A 419 11.82 15.75 -23.43
C GLN A 419 11.58 14.78 -22.25
N LEU A 420 12.08 15.13 -21.08
CA LEU A 420 12.01 14.30 -19.89
C LEU A 420 10.96 14.80 -18.87
N ALA A 421 10.64 16.09 -18.94
CA ALA A 421 9.66 16.68 -18.05
C ALA A 421 9.01 17.91 -18.70
N VAL A 422 7.85 18.28 -18.18
CA VAL A 422 7.15 19.54 -18.46
C VAL A 422 7.07 20.36 -17.19
N GLU A 423 7.04 21.68 -17.32
CA GLU A 423 6.70 22.55 -16.21
C GLU A 423 5.24 22.35 -15.84
N LEU A 424 4.97 22.26 -14.54
CA LEU A 424 3.61 22.22 -14.05
C LEU A 424 2.96 23.58 -14.30
N GLY A 425 1.74 23.57 -14.81
CA GLY A 425 0.90 24.77 -14.88
C GLY A 425 0.56 25.32 -13.49
N GLU A 426 -0.29 26.32 -13.45
CA GLU A 426 -0.77 26.86 -12.17
C GLU A 426 -1.46 25.75 -11.36
N LEU A 427 -0.93 25.47 -10.16
CA LEU A 427 -1.49 24.51 -9.21
C LEU A 427 -2.64 25.11 -8.38
N GLN A 428 -3.17 26.27 -8.79
CA GLN A 428 -4.30 26.91 -8.12
C GLN A 428 -5.57 26.08 -8.36
N GLN A 429 -6.29 25.80 -7.30
CA GLN A 429 -7.50 25.00 -7.39
C GLN A 429 -8.73 25.78 -6.93
N GLU A 430 -9.87 25.49 -7.56
CA GLU A 430 -11.17 25.86 -7.02
C GLU A 430 -11.35 25.21 -5.64
N GLU A 431 -12.04 25.87 -4.73
CA GLU A 431 -12.27 25.39 -3.36
C GLU A 431 -12.77 23.93 -3.36
N GLY A 432 -12.06 23.06 -2.66
CA GLY A 432 -12.42 21.65 -2.50
C GLY A 432 -12.12 20.76 -3.68
N HIS A 433 -11.30 21.18 -4.64
CA HIS A 433 -10.85 20.31 -5.72
C HIS A 433 -9.97 19.18 -5.17
N PHE A 434 -10.36 17.97 -5.45
CA PHE A 434 -9.73 16.75 -5.00
C PHE A 434 -9.16 15.98 -6.19
N THR A 435 -7.92 15.58 -6.07
CA THR A 435 -7.27 14.70 -7.05
C THR A 435 -6.70 13.45 -6.39
N TRP A 436 -6.45 12.44 -7.21
CA TRP A 436 -5.85 11.19 -6.76
C TRP A 436 -4.92 10.62 -7.83
N GLY A 437 -3.93 9.83 -7.37
CA GLY A 437 -3.09 9.02 -8.23
C GLY A 437 -2.93 7.62 -7.65
N ILE A 438 -2.71 6.65 -8.52
CA ILE A 438 -2.62 5.22 -8.16
C ILE A 438 -1.45 4.57 -8.87
N SER A 439 -0.78 3.64 -8.18
CA SER A 439 0.32 2.86 -8.73
C SER A 439 0.35 1.47 -8.12
N GLU A 440 0.43 0.43 -8.93
CA GLU A 440 0.55 -0.95 -8.48
C GLU A 440 1.98 -1.23 -8.03
N SER A 441 2.20 -1.40 -6.72
CA SER A 441 3.47 -1.85 -6.15
C SER A 441 3.56 -3.37 -6.11
N ALA A 442 4.69 -3.90 -5.66
CA ALA A 442 4.87 -5.34 -5.44
C ALA A 442 3.92 -5.94 -4.37
N ARG A 443 3.31 -5.11 -3.52
CA ARG A 443 2.33 -5.53 -2.50
C ARG A 443 0.89 -5.29 -2.92
N GLY A 444 0.68 -4.56 -4.02
CA GLY A 444 -0.60 -4.11 -4.54
C GLY A 444 -0.61 -2.61 -4.78
N ASP A 445 -1.77 -2.05 -5.07
CA ASP A 445 -1.86 -0.65 -5.43
C ASP A 445 -1.67 0.29 -4.22
N ASN A 446 -0.92 1.37 -4.43
CA ASN A 446 -0.80 2.53 -3.56
C ASN A 446 -1.67 3.65 -4.12
N LEU A 447 -2.37 4.35 -3.24
CA LEU A 447 -3.26 5.47 -3.59
C LEU A 447 -2.86 6.70 -2.80
N HIS A 448 -2.63 7.82 -3.50
CA HIS A 448 -2.44 9.15 -2.92
C HIS A 448 -3.61 10.03 -3.29
N CYS A 449 -4.18 10.69 -2.28
CA CYS A 449 -5.26 11.66 -2.46
C CYS A 449 -4.77 13.03 -2.02
N LEU A 450 -5.01 14.04 -2.84
CA LEU A 450 -4.42 15.37 -2.69
C LEU A 450 -5.50 16.44 -2.74
N LEU A 451 -5.45 17.35 -1.76
CA LEU A 451 -6.13 18.64 -1.80
C LEU A 451 -5.05 19.71 -1.68
N LEU A 452 -5.11 20.72 -2.55
CA LEU A 452 -4.24 21.90 -2.50
C LEU A 452 -5.03 23.10 -2.01
N ASP A 453 -4.32 24.05 -1.41
CA ASP A 453 -4.85 25.39 -1.10
C ASP A 453 -4.80 26.31 -2.32
N LYS A 454 -5.24 27.57 -2.13
CA LYS A 454 -5.29 28.58 -3.20
C LYS A 454 -3.91 29.00 -3.71
N GLU A 455 -2.88 28.77 -2.91
CA GLU A 455 -1.49 29.06 -3.24
C GLU A 455 -0.77 27.85 -3.88
N GLY A 456 -1.48 26.75 -4.16
CA GLY A 456 -0.93 25.53 -4.73
C GLY A 456 -0.08 24.70 -3.75
N ARG A 457 -0.23 24.95 -2.44
CA ARG A 457 0.42 24.18 -1.38
C ARG A 457 -0.47 23.02 -0.94
N ILE A 458 0.12 21.99 -0.37
CA ILE A 458 -0.61 20.82 0.12
C ILE A 458 -1.45 21.23 1.34
N ASP A 459 -2.76 21.23 1.20
CA ASP A 459 -3.68 21.37 2.33
C ASP A 459 -3.90 20.01 3.01
N ARG A 460 -4.10 18.94 2.22
CA ARG A 460 -4.25 17.58 2.71
C ARG A 460 -3.61 16.58 1.75
N LEU A 461 -2.74 15.73 2.25
CA LEU A 461 -2.30 14.51 1.59
C LEU A 461 -2.80 13.32 2.40
N PHE A 462 -3.49 12.39 1.76
CA PHE A 462 -3.81 11.08 2.31
C PHE A 462 -3.06 10.00 1.56
N VAL A 463 -2.45 9.08 2.29
CA VAL A 463 -1.65 7.98 1.76
C VAL A 463 -2.26 6.64 2.15
N ARG A 464 -2.73 5.88 1.18
CA ARG A 464 -3.10 4.47 1.37
C ARG A 464 -2.09 3.58 0.68
N SER A 465 -1.24 2.94 1.45
CA SER A 465 -0.33 1.91 0.94
C SER A 465 -1.05 0.58 0.73
N ALA A 466 -0.51 -0.27 -0.15
CA ALA A 466 -1.03 -1.62 -0.38
C ALA A 466 -1.04 -2.49 0.88
N SER A 467 -0.16 -2.24 1.84
CA SER A 467 -0.12 -2.98 3.10
C SER A 467 -1.30 -2.68 4.02
N TYR A 468 -1.89 -1.49 3.93
CA TYR A 468 -2.97 -1.06 4.82
C TYR A 468 -4.22 -1.97 4.75
N PRO A 469 -4.83 -2.24 3.59
CA PRO A 469 -5.98 -3.13 3.50
C PRO A 469 -5.62 -4.61 3.69
N ASN A 470 -4.34 -4.99 3.59
CA ASN A 470 -3.90 -6.38 3.69
C ASN A 470 -3.58 -6.82 5.13
N TRP A 471 -3.24 -5.90 6.05
CA TRP A 471 -2.94 -6.24 7.44
C TRP A 471 -4.09 -6.93 8.18
N PRO A 472 -5.36 -6.50 8.05
CA PRO A 472 -6.49 -7.22 8.66
C PRO A 472 -6.60 -8.66 8.17
N ALA A 473 -6.23 -8.96 6.92
CA ALA A 473 -6.27 -10.31 6.39
C ALA A 473 -5.24 -11.25 7.04
N LEU A 474 -4.09 -10.73 7.51
CA LEU A 474 -3.11 -11.53 8.25
C LEU A 474 -3.72 -12.10 9.54
N THR A 475 -4.55 -11.33 10.25
CA THR A 475 -5.19 -11.80 11.49
C THR A 475 -6.20 -12.92 11.25
N VAL A 476 -6.77 -12.99 10.04
CA VAL A 476 -7.64 -14.10 9.62
C VAL A 476 -6.82 -15.28 9.12
N ALA A 477 -5.74 -15.02 8.36
CA ALA A 477 -4.91 -16.04 7.74
C ALA A 477 -4.27 -17.01 8.75
N VAL A 478 -4.01 -16.55 9.97
CA VAL A 478 -3.34 -17.37 11.00
C VAL A 478 -4.28 -18.30 11.77
N GLN A 479 -5.61 -18.12 11.63
CA GLN A 479 -6.57 -18.90 12.42
C GLN A 479 -6.55 -20.39 12.04
N GLY A 480 -6.38 -21.22 13.06
CA GLY A 480 -6.28 -22.68 12.91
C GLY A 480 -4.86 -23.20 12.66
N ASP A 481 -3.92 -22.35 12.27
CA ASP A 481 -2.49 -22.70 12.16
C ASP A 481 -1.80 -22.64 13.53
N ILE A 482 -0.53 -23.04 13.60
CA ILE A 482 0.28 -23.04 14.83
C ILE A 482 1.24 -21.85 14.87
N ILE A 483 1.64 -21.39 16.06
CA ILE A 483 2.56 -20.24 16.19
C ILE A 483 3.85 -20.38 15.37
N PRO A 484 4.51 -21.55 15.27
CA PRO A 484 5.69 -21.72 14.41
C PRO A 484 5.46 -21.42 12.93
N ASP A 485 4.20 -21.41 12.45
CA ASP A 485 3.86 -21.05 11.07
C ASP A 485 3.65 -19.54 10.88
N PHE A 486 3.44 -18.79 11.96
CA PHE A 486 3.21 -17.34 11.87
C PHE A 486 4.32 -16.60 11.11
N PRO A 487 5.64 -16.82 11.35
CA PRO A 487 6.68 -16.16 10.57
C PRO A 487 6.60 -16.45 9.07
N LEU A 488 6.23 -17.67 8.69
CA LEU A 488 6.03 -18.08 7.31
C LEU A 488 4.82 -17.38 6.70
N ILE A 489 3.69 -17.39 7.41
CA ILE A 489 2.45 -16.72 6.98
C ILE A 489 2.70 -15.23 6.81
N ASN A 490 3.27 -14.56 7.82
CA ASN A 490 3.56 -13.12 7.79
C ASN A 490 4.48 -12.74 6.62
N LYS A 491 5.62 -13.45 6.47
CA LYS A 491 6.54 -13.24 5.35
C LYS A 491 5.91 -13.50 3.99
N SER A 492 4.95 -14.41 3.88
CA SER A 492 4.26 -14.66 2.61
C SER A 492 3.41 -13.49 2.12
N PHE A 493 2.95 -12.62 3.02
CA PHE A 493 2.31 -11.36 2.66
C PHE A 493 3.32 -10.26 2.36
N GLU A 494 4.49 -10.27 3.02
CA GLU A 494 5.52 -9.21 2.93
C GLU A 494 4.96 -7.80 3.18
N LEU A 495 4.09 -7.68 4.21
CA LEU A 495 3.50 -6.41 4.59
C LEU A 495 4.54 -5.48 5.20
N CYS A 496 4.45 -4.21 4.84
CA CYS A 496 5.35 -3.18 5.31
C CYS A 496 4.73 -2.42 6.49
N TYR A 497 5.47 -2.31 7.58
CA TYR A 497 5.08 -1.51 8.75
C TYR A 497 5.22 -0.01 8.43
N ALA A 498 6.39 0.42 7.92
CA ALA A 498 6.64 1.83 7.58
C ALA A 498 5.58 2.42 6.62
N CYS A 499 5.04 1.60 5.70
CA CYS A 499 4.00 2.04 4.77
C CYS A 499 2.69 2.40 5.45
N ILE A 500 2.31 1.69 6.50
CA ILE A 500 1.08 1.98 7.25
C ILE A 500 1.31 3.02 8.34
N ASP A 501 2.52 3.05 8.89
CA ASP A 501 2.88 3.94 9.99
C ASP A 501 2.96 5.42 9.54
N ARG A 502 3.28 5.70 8.29
CA ARG A 502 3.28 7.01 7.60
C ARG A 502 3.90 8.17 8.36
#